data_164f6f8e3efa99572f3dd9529ad31aff
#
_entry.id   164f6f8e3efa99572f3dd9529ad31aff
#
_cell.length_a   1.000
_cell.length_b   1.000
_cell.length_c   1.000
_cell.angle_alpha   90.00
_cell.angle_beta   90.00
_cell.angle_gamma   90.00
#
_symmetry.space_group_name_H-M   'P 1'
#
loop_
_entity.id
_entity.type
_entity.pdbx_description
1 polymer ?
#
loop_
_entity_poly.entity_id
_entity_poly.type
_entity_poly.pdbx_seq_one_letter_code
_entity_poly.pdbx_strand_id
1 'polypeptide(L)'
;ETKKVKILKKDLKRKKTMNVILLLFVILATTFVASSVNNIITVMNGTEYYFDQAGLGDYVFLTMGEGVVGNADEFLENDDNIKSYRLESVIYGAQDNFKKENGEKITLKNAALIQRIDSTQLNFFDENNDIVDSAEPGTVYITGNAMEVNNLQVGDKIRVEHGDVKLTLEIAGRVKDALLGSTFMGNTRFLLSQEDYDKFENDEMLSQFYGGQVGYIDSDNPKAIQKSISEDKNSEN
;
A
#
# COMPACT_ATOMS: atom_id res chain seq x y z
N GLU A 1 5.92 -56.29 -32.32
CA GLU A 1 4.89 -55.56 -31.56
C GLU A 1 4.29 -56.48 -30.52
N THR A 2 4.43 -56.13 -29.23
CA THR A 2 3.95 -56.96 -28.13
C THR A 2 2.44 -57.12 -28.20
N LYS A 3 1.90 -58.31 -27.86
CA LYS A 3 0.44 -58.61 -27.81
C LYS A 3 -0.38 -57.52 -27.11
N LYS A 4 0.21 -56.90 -26.10
CA LYS A 4 -0.40 -55.77 -25.31
C LYS A 4 -0.65 -54.53 -26.19
N VAL A 5 0.27 -54.14 -27.06
CA VAL A 5 0.12 -52.98 -27.96
C VAL A 5 -0.97 -53.21 -29.01
N LYS A 6 -1.11 -54.44 -29.53
CA LYS A 6 -2.18 -54.80 -30.47
C LYS A 6 -3.57 -54.72 -29.82
N ILE A 7 -3.70 -55.15 -28.57
CA ILE A 7 -4.94 -55.07 -27.81
C ILE A 7 -5.31 -53.62 -27.55
N LEU A 8 -4.33 -52.79 -27.14
CA LEU A 8 -4.53 -51.35 -26.85
C LEU A 8 -4.98 -50.61 -28.14
N LYS A 9 -4.34 -50.87 -29.30
CA LYS A 9 -4.75 -50.27 -30.58
C LYS A 9 -6.18 -50.65 -30.97
N LYS A 10 -6.60 -51.91 -30.69
CA LYS A 10 -7.95 -52.39 -31.00
C LYS A 10 -9.01 -51.75 -30.09
N ASP A 11 -8.70 -51.57 -28.80
CA ASP A 11 -9.57 -50.89 -27.84
C ASP A 11 -9.70 -49.38 -28.13
N LEU A 12 -8.61 -48.73 -28.49
CA LEU A 12 -8.61 -47.30 -28.92
C LEU A 12 -9.48 -47.10 -30.16
N LYS A 13 -9.43 -48.01 -31.15
CA LYS A 13 -10.30 -47.96 -32.35
C LYS A 13 -11.79 -48.19 -32.01
N ARG A 14 -12.08 -49.11 -31.09
CA ARG A 14 -13.45 -49.45 -30.70
C ARG A 14 -14.17 -48.37 -29.92
N LYS A 15 -13.41 -47.57 -29.14
CA LYS A 15 -13.97 -46.49 -28.30
C LYS A 15 -13.49 -45.11 -28.82
N LYS A 16 -13.39 -44.95 -30.13
CA LYS A 16 -12.80 -43.75 -30.77
C LYS A 16 -13.41 -42.43 -30.27
N THR A 17 -14.74 -42.37 -30.24
CA THR A 17 -15.47 -41.14 -29.79
C THR A 17 -15.20 -40.82 -28.33
N MET A 18 -15.23 -41.82 -27.45
CA MET A 18 -14.94 -41.62 -26.02
C MET A 18 -13.48 -41.16 -25.77
N ASN A 19 -12.54 -41.74 -26.52
CA ASN A 19 -11.13 -41.35 -26.42
C ASN A 19 -10.86 -39.93 -26.94
N VAL A 20 -11.59 -39.51 -27.99
CA VAL A 20 -11.51 -38.12 -28.50
C VAL A 20 -12.08 -37.17 -27.48
N ILE A 21 -13.22 -37.49 -26.86
CA ILE A 21 -13.83 -36.67 -25.80
C ILE A 21 -12.86 -36.56 -24.61
N LEU A 22 -12.28 -37.68 -24.15
CA LEU A 22 -11.33 -37.68 -23.06
C LEU A 22 -10.09 -36.82 -23.38
N LEU A 23 -9.57 -36.94 -24.61
CA LEU A 23 -8.45 -36.11 -25.07
C LEU A 23 -8.81 -34.61 -25.05
N LEU A 24 -10.00 -34.27 -25.51
CA LEU A 24 -10.46 -32.88 -25.47
C LEU A 24 -10.56 -32.35 -24.02
N PHE A 25 -11.08 -33.16 -23.11
CA PHE A 25 -11.11 -32.79 -21.69
C PHE A 25 -9.71 -32.58 -21.11
N VAL A 26 -8.76 -33.45 -21.43
CA VAL A 26 -7.36 -33.31 -20.99
C VAL A 26 -6.76 -32.03 -21.56
N ILE A 27 -6.94 -31.75 -22.85
CA ILE A 27 -6.44 -30.52 -23.49
C ILE A 27 -7.05 -29.30 -22.81
N LEU A 28 -8.38 -29.26 -22.62
CA LEU A 28 -9.07 -28.15 -21.96
C LEU A 28 -8.54 -27.95 -20.52
N ALA A 29 -8.43 -29.03 -19.75
CA ALA A 29 -7.94 -28.95 -18.37
C ALA A 29 -6.50 -28.42 -18.31
N THR A 30 -5.61 -28.94 -19.17
CA THR A 30 -4.19 -28.50 -19.22
C THR A 30 -4.08 -27.04 -19.68
N THR A 31 -4.85 -26.64 -20.67
CA THR A 31 -4.89 -25.24 -21.15
C THR A 31 -5.39 -24.31 -20.05
N PHE A 32 -6.44 -24.70 -19.32
CA PHE A 32 -6.97 -23.90 -18.22
C PHE A 32 -5.96 -23.73 -17.08
N VAL A 33 -5.30 -24.83 -16.68
CA VAL A 33 -4.25 -24.79 -15.63
C VAL A 33 -3.08 -23.92 -16.09
N ALA A 34 -2.59 -24.11 -17.31
CA ALA A 34 -1.48 -23.34 -17.84
C ALA A 34 -1.80 -21.84 -17.92
N SER A 35 -3.02 -21.48 -18.37
CA SER A 35 -3.48 -20.09 -18.40
C SER A 35 -3.58 -19.49 -17.00
N SER A 36 -4.09 -20.25 -16.04
CA SER A 36 -4.21 -19.78 -14.64
C SER A 36 -2.84 -19.53 -14.01
N VAL A 37 -1.88 -20.42 -14.21
CA VAL A 37 -0.49 -20.25 -13.71
C VAL A 37 0.16 -19.03 -14.36
N ASN A 38 0.01 -18.86 -15.67
CA ASN A 38 0.56 -17.71 -16.38
C ASN A 38 -0.05 -16.38 -15.85
N ASN A 39 -1.35 -16.33 -15.60
CA ASN A 39 -2.01 -15.15 -15.04
C ASN A 39 -1.47 -14.82 -13.65
N ILE A 40 -1.28 -15.82 -12.78
CA ILE A 40 -0.70 -15.64 -11.45
C ILE A 40 0.71 -15.03 -11.56
N ILE A 41 1.57 -15.60 -12.41
CA ILE A 41 2.94 -15.10 -12.62
C ILE A 41 2.91 -13.65 -13.14
N THR A 42 2.04 -13.36 -14.09
CA THR A 42 1.91 -11.99 -14.65
C THR A 42 1.47 -10.98 -13.60
N VAL A 43 0.52 -11.34 -12.75
CA VAL A 43 0.05 -10.46 -11.66
C VAL A 43 1.17 -10.26 -10.62
N MET A 44 1.86 -11.33 -10.24
CA MET A 44 2.98 -11.24 -9.27
C MET A 44 4.10 -10.34 -9.79
N ASN A 45 4.54 -10.55 -11.02
CA ASN A 45 5.60 -9.73 -11.64
C ASN A 45 5.17 -8.27 -11.79
N GLY A 46 3.91 -8.02 -12.13
CA GLY A 46 3.36 -6.67 -12.21
C GLY A 46 3.31 -5.96 -10.87
N THR A 47 2.99 -6.68 -9.80
CA THR A 47 2.98 -6.14 -8.43
C THR A 47 4.39 -5.83 -7.96
N GLU A 48 5.33 -6.75 -8.16
CA GLU A 48 6.74 -6.56 -7.81
C GLU A 48 7.33 -5.35 -8.57
N TYR A 49 7.12 -5.29 -9.89
CA TYR A 49 7.52 -4.14 -10.70
C TYR A 49 6.93 -2.82 -10.17
N TYR A 50 5.66 -2.81 -9.77
CA TYR A 50 5.02 -1.62 -9.23
C TYR A 50 5.64 -1.19 -7.89
N PHE A 51 5.93 -2.13 -7.00
CA PHE A 51 6.58 -1.84 -5.72
C PHE A 51 7.99 -1.29 -5.90
N ASP A 52 8.75 -1.86 -6.84
CA ASP A 52 10.08 -1.35 -7.21
C ASP A 52 10.01 0.08 -7.75
N GLN A 53 9.08 0.36 -8.66
CA GLN A 53 8.88 1.71 -9.21
C GLN A 53 8.42 2.73 -8.15
N ALA A 54 7.65 2.28 -7.18
CA ALA A 54 7.20 3.10 -6.06
C ALA A 54 8.31 3.32 -5.02
N GLY A 55 9.40 2.56 -5.05
CA GLY A 55 10.47 2.63 -4.05
C GLY A 55 10.06 2.06 -2.69
N LEU A 56 9.14 1.09 -2.67
CA LEU A 56 8.74 0.41 -1.45
C LEU A 56 9.87 -0.52 -1.00
N GLY A 57 10.32 -0.38 0.26
CA GLY A 57 11.35 -1.25 0.84
C GLY A 57 10.85 -2.69 1.07
N ASP A 58 11.78 -3.57 1.45
CA ASP A 58 11.51 -4.99 1.73
C ASP A 58 10.63 -5.21 2.97
N TYR A 59 10.67 -4.27 3.92
CA TYR A 59 9.85 -4.27 5.12
C TYR A 59 9.38 -2.84 5.44
N VAL A 60 8.13 -2.72 5.88
CA VAL A 60 7.54 -1.43 6.26
C VAL A 60 6.87 -1.55 7.62
N PHE A 61 7.04 -0.52 8.43
CA PHE A 61 6.36 -0.40 9.71
C PHE A 61 5.78 1.00 9.93
N LEU A 62 4.84 1.09 10.84
CA LEU A 62 4.20 2.31 11.27
C LEU A 62 4.34 2.44 12.77
N THR A 63 4.76 3.60 13.25
CA THR A 63 4.79 3.93 14.67
C THR A 63 3.79 5.04 14.99
N MET A 64 3.38 5.13 16.23
CA MET A 64 2.53 6.22 16.74
C MET A 64 3.02 6.63 18.12
N GLY A 65 3.17 7.97 18.32
CA GLY A 65 3.60 8.57 19.57
C GLY A 65 5.11 8.76 19.70
N GLU A 66 5.51 9.78 20.47
CA GLU A 66 6.93 10.19 20.65
C GLU A 66 7.82 9.10 21.27
N GLY A 67 7.32 8.33 22.21
CA GLY A 67 8.12 7.32 22.93
C GLY A 67 8.60 6.17 22.05
N VAL A 68 7.93 5.94 20.93
CA VAL A 68 8.27 4.86 19.98
C VAL A 68 9.24 5.35 18.90
N VAL A 69 9.19 6.64 18.58
CA VAL A 69 9.99 7.26 17.51
C VAL A 69 11.48 7.31 17.86
N GLY A 70 11.82 7.71 19.09
CA GLY A 70 13.23 7.78 19.52
C GLY A 70 13.92 6.41 19.62
N ASN A 71 13.18 5.38 19.97
CA ASN A 71 13.71 4.00 20.06
C ASN A 71 13.82 3.33 18.69
N ALA A 72 13.06 3.77 17.69
CA ALA A 72 13.11 3.20 16.35
C ALA A 72 14.46 3.43 15.67
N ASP A 73 15.01 4.64 15.72
CA ASP A 73 16.32 4.94 15.14
C ASP A 73 17.43 4.09 15.77
N GLU A 74 17.48 4.01 17.11
CA GLU A 74 18.49 3.22 17.82
C GLU A 74 18.38 1.72 17.47
N PHE A 75 17.16 1.19 17.35
CA PHE A 75 16.93 -0.19 16.93
C PHE A 75 17.41 -0.42 15.49
N LEU A 76 17.03 0.47 14.56
CA LEU A 76 17.33 0.33 13.14
C LEU A 76 18.84 0.47 12.84
N GLU A 77 19.56 1.29 13.60
CA GLU A 77 21.00 1.45 13.45
C GLU A 77 21.81 0.24 13.95
N ASN A 78 21.23 -0.55 14.86
CA ASN A 78 21.94 -1.65 15.54
C ASN A 78 21.56 -3.05 15.03
N ASP A 79 20.62 -3.21 14.11
CA ASP A 79 20.26 -4.53 13.54
C ASP A 79 21.06 -4.83 12.27
N ASP A 80 21.94 -5.83 12.35
CA ASP A 80 22.80 -6.27 11.25
C ASP A 80 22.05 -6.77 10.01
N ASN A 81 20.75 -7.04 10.12
CA ASN A 81 19.93 -7.44 8.98
C ASN A 81 19.43 -6.24 8.15
N ILE A 82 19.62 -5.02 8.61
CA ILE A 82 19.19 -3.79 7.95
C ILE A 82 20.32 -3.25 7.10
N LYS A 83 20.09 -3.10 5.79
CA LYS A 83 21.03 -2.48 4.86
C LYS A 83 20.91 -0.97 4.84
N SER A 84 19.68 -0.52 4.75
CA SER A 84 19.30 0.89 4.78
C SER A 84 17.90 1.03 5.31
N TYR A 85 17.59 2.20 5.88
CA TYR A 85 16.24 2.53 6.30
C TYR A 85 15.93 4.00 6.06
N ARG A 86 14.64 4.33 6.06
CA ARG A 86 14.12 5.68 5.96
C ARG A 86 12.95 5.83 6.91
N LEU A 87 12.91 6.94 7.62
CA LEU A 87 11.81 7.30 8.50
C LEU A 87 11.15 8.57 7.98
N GLU A 88 9.85 8.54 7.82
CA GLU A 88 9.06 9.65 7.30
C GLU A 88 7.99 10.04 8.32
N SER A 89 7.98 11.30 8.74
CA SER A 89 7.00 11.82 9.71
C SER A 89 5.59 11.84 9.13
N VAL A 90 4.62 11.48 9.95
CA VAL A 90 3.19 11.53 9.65
C VAL A 90 2.40 12.04 10.85
N ILE A 91 1.25 12.65 10.59
CA ILE A 91 0.25 12.93 11.63
C ILE A 91 -0.96 12.04 11.38
N TYR A 92 -1.35 11.26 12.38
CA TYR A 92 -2.55 10.43 12.30
C TYR A 92 -3.81 11.24 12.49
N GLY A 93 -4.82 10.96 11.69
CA GLY A 93 -6.14 11.57 11.79
C GLY A 93 -7.25 10.53 11.88
N ALA A 94 -8.30 10.84 12.62
CA ALA A 94 -9.54 10.08 12.65
C ALA A 94 -10.53 10.62 11.61
N GLN A 95 -11.56 9.83 11.28
CA GLN A 95 -12.61 10.25 10.34
C GLN A 95 -13.23 11.61 10.69
N ASP A 96 -13.38 11.91 11.97
CA ASP A 96 -14.01 13.16 12.46
C ASP A 96 -13.21 14.42 12.11
N ASN A 97 -11.93 14.26 11.79
CA ASN A 97 -11.06 15.36 11.39
C ASN A 97 -11.31 15.84 9.94
N PHE A 98 -12.01 15.05 9.12
CA PHE A 98 -12.16 15.32 7.68
C PHE A 98 -13.62 15.53 7.31
N LYS A 99 -13.93 16.66 6.68
CA LYS A 99 -15.28 17.03 6.27
C LYS A 99 -15.30 17.56 4.84
N LYS A 100 -16.38 17.31 4.13
CA LYS A 100 -16.66 18.00 2.87
C LYS A 100 -16.98 19.49 3.14
N GLU A 101 -17.01 20.31 2.12
CA GLU A 101 -17.34 21.74 2.24
C GLU A 101 -18.73 21.97 2.87
N ASN A 102 -19.70 21.10 2.60
CA ASN A 102 -21.05 21.15 3.15
C ASN A 102 -21.13 20.71 4.64
N GLY A 103 -20.03 20.29 5.25
CA GLY A 103 -19.94 19.83 6.64
C GLY A 103 -20.19 18.33 6.85
N GLU A 104 -20.51 17.59 5.79
CA GLU A 104 -20.62 16.13 5.86
C GLU A 104 -19.26 15.50 6.12
N LYS A 105 -19.17 14.51 7.03
CA LYS A 105 -17.94 13.82 7.34
C LYS A 105 -17.48 12.96 6.14
N ILE A 106 -16.18 12.96 5.89
CA ILE A 106 -15.59 12.05 4.93
C ILE A 106 -15.48 10.67 5.56
N THR A 107 -16.07 9.67 4.92
CA THR A 107 -16.01 8.28 5.36
C THR A 107 -14.63 7.72 5.03
N LEU A 108 -13.90 7.30 6.04
CA LEU A 108 -12.64 6.58 5.95
C LEU A 108 -12.83 5.17 6.49
N LYS A 109 -12.20 4.19 5.86
CA LYS A 109 -12.27 2.80 6.31
C LYS A 109 -11.47 2.59 7.60
N ASN A 110 -10.30 3.20 7.67
CA ASN A 110 -9.37 3.17 8.80
C ASN A 110 -8.84 4.58 9.07
N ALA A 111 -7.72 4.68 9.76
CA ALA A 111 -7.06 5.96 10.04
C ALA A 111 -6.60 6.68 8.76
N ALA A 112 -6.56 7.98 8.82
CA ALA A 112 -5.87 8.82 7.86
C ALA A 112 -4.43 9.08 8.31
N LEU A 113 -3.54 9.26 7.34
CA LEU A 113 -2.19 9.76 7.53
C LEU A 113 -2.09 11.10 6.79
N ILE A 114 -1.82 12.17 7.52
CA ILE A 114 -1.50 13.47 6.96
C ILE A 114 0.01 13.49 6.81
N GLN A 115 0.51 13.73 5.61
CA GLN A 115 1.93 13.65 5.29
C GLN A 115 2.32 14.71 4.25
N ARG A 116 3.54 15.17 4.34
CA ARG A 116 4.16 16.05 3.38
C ARG A 116 4.60 15.25 2.15
N ILE A 117 4.14 15.62 0.96
CA ILE A 117 4.41 14.84 -0.25
C ILE A 117 5.88 14.88 -0.68
N ASP A 118 6.53 16.04 -0.56
CA ASP A 118 7.93 16.26 -0.99
C ASP A 118 8.98 15.69 -0.01
N SER A 119 8.58 15.20 1.17
CA SER A 119 9.45 14.51 2.11
C SER A 119 9.42 12.99 1.95
N THR A 120 8.49 12.46 1.17
CA THR A 120 8.41 11.02 0.94
C THR A 120 9.46 10.58 -0.09
N GLN A 121 9.98 9.39 0.11
CA GLN A 121 10.79 8.71 -0.90
C GLN A 121 9.99 7.69 -1.70
N LEU A 122 8.71 7.48 -1.32
CA LEU A 122 7.78 6.76 -2.16
C LEU A 122 7.38 7.62 -3.35
N ASN A 123 7.38 7.02 -4.52
CA ASN A 123 6.77 7.62 -5.69
C ASN A 123 5.26 7.40 -5.65
N PHE A 124 4.51 8.47 -5.66
CA PHE A 124 3.07 8.45 -5.87
C PHE A 124 2.78 8.71 -7.34
N PHE A 125 1.89 7.92 -7.91
CA PHE A 125 1.56 8.02 -9.34
C PHE A 125 0.12 8.52 -9.52
N ASP A 126 -0.08 9.44 -10.43
CA ASP A 126 -1.41 9.88 -10.85
C ASP A 126 -2.15 8.82 -11.70
N GLU A 127 -3.26 9.19 -12.29
CA GLU A 127 -4.04 8.30 -13.15
C GLU A 127 -3.31 7.93 -14.46
N ASN A 128 -2.42 8.80 -14.93
CA ASN A 128 -1.62 8.59 -16.15
C ASN A 128 -0.32 7.81 -15.88
N ASN A 129 -0.03 7.48 -14.63
CA ASN A 129 1.22 6.92 -14.11
C ASN A 129 2.39 7.91 -14.14
N ASP A 130 2.11 9.21 -14.13
CA ASP A 130 3.12 10.22 -13.91
C ASP A 130 3.37 10.38 -12.41
N ILE A 131 4.64 10.64 -12.03
CA ILE A 131 5.01 10.84 -10.63
C ILE A 131 4.50 12.19 -10.15
N VAL A 132 3.88 12.19 -8.98
CA VAL A 132 3.45 13.39 -8.25
C VAL A 132 4.33 13.53 -7.03
N ASP A 133 5.23 14.50 -7.03
CA ASP A 133 6.26 14.72 -6.01
C ASP A 133 6.09 16.04 -5.22
N SER A 134 5.10 16.85 -5.57
CA SER A 134 4.84 18.14 -4.95
C SER A 134 3.36 18.48 -4.92
N ALA A 135 2.96 19.31 -3.97
CA ALA A 135 1.63 19.88 -3.86
C ALA A 135 1.70 21.39 -3.65
N GLU A 136 0.81 22.13 -4.27
CA GLU A 136 0.68 23.56 -4.05
C GLU A 136 0.04 23.85 -2.70
N PRO A 137 0.42 24.92 -1.98
CA PRO A 137 -0.25 25.33 -0.75
C PRO A 137 -1.75 25.51 -0.94
N GLY A 138 -2.54 25.00 0.02
CA GLY A 138 -4.00 25.00 -0.06
C GLY A 138 -4.58 23.86 -0.89
N THR A 139 -3.76 22.92 -1.35
CA THR A 139 -4.21 21.74 -2.11
C THR A 139 -3.86 20.43 -1.40
N VAL A 140 -4.52 19.33 -1.80
CA VAL A 140 -4.29 18.00 -1.25
C VAL A 140 -4.41 16.94 -2.33
N TYR A 141 -3.49 15.98 -2.33
CA TYR A 141 -3.66 14.70 -3.04
C TYR A 141 -4.14 13.63 -2.06
N ILE A 142 -5.07 12.79 -2.53
CA ILE A 142 -5.71 11.76 -1.70
C ILE A 142 -5.39 10.39 -2.29
N THR A 143 -4.98 9.45 -1.43
CA THR A 143 -4.71 8.06 -1.85
C THR A 143 -5.90 7.13 -1.59
N GLY A 144 -5.83 5.93 -2.16
CA GLY A 144 -6.83 4.90 -1.93
C GLY A 144 -8.17 5.19 -2.60
N ASN A 145 -9.24 4.69 -2.00
CA ASN A 145 -10.60 4.79 -2.53
C ASN A 145 -11.47 5.85 -1.83
N ALA A 146 -10.89 6.69 -0.98
CA ALA A 146 -11.65 7.67 -0.20
C ALA A 146 -12.43 8.65 -1.09
N MET A 147 -11.89 9.04 -2.24
CA MET A 147 -12.60 9.89 -3.18
C MET A 147 -13.85 9.20 -3.75
N GLU A 148 -13.75 7.93 -4.16
CA GLU A 148 -14.86 7.16 -4.74
C GLU A 148 -15.98 6.94 -3.70
N VAL A 149 -15.61 6.47 -2.50
CA VAL A 149 -16.58 6.17 -1.42
C VAL A 149 -17.35 7.43 -1.00
N ASN A 150 -16.71 8.60 -1.07
CA ASN A 150 -17.31 9.87 -0.68
C ASN A 150 -17.87 10.67 -1.84
N ASN A 151 -17.80 10.16 -3.07
CA ASN A 151 -18.18 10.88 -4.29
C ASN A 151 -17.49 12.25 -4.41
N LEU A 152 -16.19 12.29 -4.12
CA LEU A 152 -15.34 13.48 -4.23
C LEU A 152 -14.68 13.52 -5.61
N GLN A 153 -14.50 14.75 -6.12
CA GLN A 153 -13.86 15.00 -7.40
C GLN A 153 -12.69 15.97 -7.26
N VAL A 154 -11.83 16.02 -8.26
CA VAL A 154 -10.78 17.04 -8.36
C VAL A 154 -11.43 18.43 -8.46
N GLY A 155 -10.93 19.36 -7.66
CA GLY A 155 -11.49 20.71 -7.51
C GLY A 155 -12.48 20.84 -6.35
N ASP A 156 -12.99 19.74 -5.78
CA ASP A 156 -13.80 19.82 -4.57
C ASP A 156 -12.95 20.30 -3.39
N LYS A 157 -13.61 20.93 -2.41
CA LYS A 157 -12.94 21.38 -1.19
C LYS A 157 -13.27 20.48 -0.03
N ILE A 158 -12.26 20.17 0.76
CA ILE A 158 -12.39 19.48 2.02
C ILE A 158 -11.89 20.37 3.17
N ARG A 159 -12.44 20.15 4.34
CA ARG A 159 -11.97 20.77 5.58
C ARG A 159 -11.27 19.72 6.43
N VAL A 160 -10.07 20.04 6.87
CA VAL A 160 -9.31 19.24 7.84
C VAL A 160 -9.27 20.02 9.14
N GLU A 161 -9.85 19.45 10.19
CA GLU A 161 -9.92 20.03 11.53
C GLU A 161 -9.31 19.03 12.52
N HIS A 162 -8.08 19.30 12.97
CA HIS A 162 -7.38 18.43 13.90
C HIS A 162 -6.61 19.27 14.92
N GLY A 163 -6.88 19.08 16.20
CA GLY A 163 -6.39 19.98 17.23
C GLY A 163 -6.85 21.42 16.98
N ASP A 164 -5.93 22.36 17.07
CA ASP A 164 -6.17 23.77 16.77
C ASP A 164 -6.03 24.09 15.26
N VAL A 165 -5.52 23.12 14.47
CA VAL A 165 -5.32 23.31 13.03
C VAL A 165 -6.63 23.15 12.27
N LYS A 166 -6.95 24.14 11.45
CA LYS A 166 -8.13 24.15 10.57
C LYS A 166 -7.73 24.61 9.19
N LEU A 167 -7.77 23.71 8.23
CA LEU A 167 -7.46 23.99 6.84
C LEU A 167 -8.65 23.69 5.94
N THR A 168 -8.79 24.49 4.89
CA THR A 168 -9.64 24.17 3.75
C THR A 168 -8.72 23.92 2.57
N LEU A 169 -8.79 22.73 2.01
CA LEU A 169 -7.90 22.25 0.96
C LEU A 169 -8.71 21.88 -0.26
N GLU A 170 -8.24 22.28 -1.45
CA GLU A 170 -8.80 21.85 -2.71
C GLU A 170 -8.16 20.50 -3.13
N ILE A 171 -8.96 19.56 -3.57
CA ILE A 171 -8.48 18.27 -4.06
C ILE A 171 -7.78 18.47 -5.40
N ALA A 172 -6.45 18.38 -5.41
CA ALA A 172 -5.65 18.47 -6.63
C ALA A 172 -5.71 17.17 -7.46
N GLY A 173 -5.86 16.02 -6.80
CA GLY A 173 -5.95 14.75 -7.49
C GLY A 173 -6.00 13.54 -6.58
N ARG A 174 -6.23 12.38 -7.20
CA ARG A 174 -6.03 11.07 -6.59
C ARG A 174 -4.69 10.52 -7.02
N VAL A 175 -3.96 9.94 -6.09
CA VAL A 175 -2.70 9.24 -6.41
C VAL A 175 -2.71 7.80 -5.94
N LYS A 176 -1.95 6.96 -6.62
CA LYS A 176 -1.72 5.56 -6.29
C LYS A 176 -0.66 5.49 -5.21
N ASP A 177 -0.92 4.72 -4.16
CA ASP A 177 -0.02 4.46 -3.04
C ASP A 177 0.27 2.96 -2.99
N ALA A 178 1.53 2.59 -3.15
CA ALA A 178 1.94 1.18 -3.18
C ALA A 178 1.77 0.49 -1.82
N LEU A 179 1.82 1.24 -0.72
CA LEU A 179 1.70 0.70 0.63
C LEU A 179 0.24 0.67 1.11
N LEU A 180 -0.42 1.83 1.14
CA LEU A 180 -1.71 2.00 1.81
C LEU A 180 -2.89 2.14 0.85
N GLY A 181 -2.62 2.32 -0.45
CA GLY A 181 -3.64 2.58 -1.46
C GLY A 181 -4.58 1.42 -1.77
N SER A 182 -4.28 0.21 -1.28
CA SER A 182 -5.14 -0.94 -1.49
C SER A 182 -6.40 -0.88 -0.64
N THR A 183 -7.51 -1.40 -1.18
CA THR A 183 -8.76 -1.53 -0.44
C THR A 183 -8.65 -2.48 0.75
N PHE A 184 -7.64 -3.35 0.76
CA PHE A 184 -7.36 -4.27 1.86
C PHE A 184 -6.82 -3.53 3.09
N MET A 185 -5.80 -2.69 2.94
CA MET A 185 -5.23 -1.89 4.04
C MET A 185 -6.21 -0.82 4.51
N GLY A 186 -6.90 -0.16 3.57
CA GLY A 186 -8.01 0.75 3.86
C GLY A 186 -7.61 2.07 4.53
N ASN A 187 -6.32 2.35 4.69
CA ASN A 187 -5.83 3.64 5.15
C ASN A 187 -5.80 4.63 3.99
N THR A 188 -5.92 5.91 4.32
CA THR A 188 -5.87 6.99 3.34
C THR A 188 -4.76 7.95 3.74
N ARG A 189 -3.89 8.31 2.80
CA ARG A 189 -2.98 9.44 2.98
C ARG A 189 -3.64 10.69 2.41
N PHE A 190 -3.45 11.78 3.13
CA PHE A 190 -3.68 13.14 2.69
C PHE A 190 -2.31 13.79 2.53
N LEU A 191 -1.90 13.97 1.28
CA LEU A 191 -0.57 14.43 0.91
C LEU A 191 -0.63 15.94 0.67
N LEU A 192 0.11 16.69 1.46
CA LEU A 192 0.09 18.14 1.52
C LEU A 192 1.39 18.76 1.04
N SER A 193 1.37 20.06 0.76
CA SER A 193 2.57 20.88 0.66
C SER A 193 3.31 20.95 1.99
N GLN A 194 4.58 21.34 1.96
CA GLN A 194 5.34 21.63 3.19
C GLN A 194 4.63 22.67 4.05
N GLU A 195 4.20 23.81 3.47
CA GLU A 195 3.57 24.91 4.19
C GLU A 195 2.33 24.47 4.97
N ASP A 196 1.50 23.60 4.38
CA ASP A 196 0.28 23.12 5.04
C ASP A 196 0.55 22.04 6.06
N TYR A 197 1.52 21.14 5.78
CA TYR A 197 1.92 20.10 6.72
C TYR A 197 2.58 20.66 7.97
N ASP A 198 3.44 21.68 7.84
CA ASP A 198 4.14 22.32 8.95
C ASP A 198 3.14 22.89 9.99
N LYS A 199 1.93 23.23 9.61
CA LYS A 199 0.87 23.68 10.54
C LYS A 199 0.45 22.58 11.51
N PHE A 200 0.46 21.32 11.06
CA PHE A 200 0.17 20.16 11.91
C PHE A 200 1.40 19.74 12.73
N GLU A 201 2.58 19.74 12.13
CA GLU A 201 3.82 19.33 12.79
C GLU A 201 4.23 20.29 13.90
N ASN A 202 3.99 21.60 13.74
CA ASN A 202 4.26 22.63 14.74
C ASN A 202 3.21 22.73 15.85
N ASP A 203 2.10 22.01 15.76
CA ASP A 203 1.12 21.91 16.86
C ASP A 203 1.63 20.85 17.86
N GLU A 204 2.06 21.31 19.04
CA GLU A 204 2.68 20.46 20.08
C GLU A 204 1.77 19.28 20.48
N MET A 205 0.47 19.50 20.57
CA MET A 205 -0.49 18.45 20.94
C MET A 205 -0.61 17.40 19.82
N LEU A 206 -0.68 17.84 18.57
CA LEU A 206 -0.76 16.91 17.44
C LEU A 206 0.53 16.14 17.28
N SER A 207 1.68 16.79 17.32
CA SER A 207 2.99 16.13 17.22
C SER A 207 3.18 15.10 18.32
N GLN A 208 2.83 15.42 19.56
CA GLN A 208 3.00 14.55 20.71
C GLN A 208 2.05 13.32 20.72
N PHE A 209 0.76 13.53 20.44
CA PHE A 209 -0.25 12.47 20.62
C PHE A 209 -0.66 11.77 19.31
N TYR A 210 -0.48 12.44 18.18
CA TYR A 210 -0.89 11.95 16.86
C TYR A 210 0.28 11.89 15.87
N GLY A 211 1.46 12.34 16.27
CA GLY A 211 2.69 12.16 15.52
C GLY A 211 3.07 10.69 15.44
N GLY A 212 3.77 10.34 14.37
CA GLY A 212 4.31 9.02 14.15
C GLY A 212 5.23 8.99 12.96
N GLN A 213 5.68 7.80 12.60
CA GLN A 213 6.57 7.60 11.47
C GLN A 213 6.12 6.41 10.63
N VAL A 214 6.37 6.52 9.34
CA VAL A 214 6.41 5.38 8.43
C VAL A 214 7.88 5.04 8.19
N GLY A 215 8.27 3.83 8.55
CA GLY A 215 9.63 3.34 8.32
C GLY A 215 9.66 2.37 7.15
N TYR A 216 10.63 2.58 6.25
CA TYR A 216 10.92 1.70 5.12
C TYR A 216 12.31 1.11 5.31
N ILE A 217 12.43 -0.20 5.20
CA ILE A 217 13.68 -0.93 5.44
C ILE A 217 14.02 -1.76 4.21
N ASP A 218 15.26 -1.67 3.78
CA ASP A 218 15.85 -2.57 2.79
C ASP A 218 16.68 -3.63 3.49
N SER A 219 16.45 -4.90 3.17
CA SER A 219 17.07 -6.04 3.84
C SER A 219 17.17 -7.26 2.94
N ASP A 220 18.26 -8.02 3.07
CA ASP A 220 18.34 -9.36 2.46
C ASP A 220 17.51 -10.41 3.20
N ASN A 221 17.04 -10.10 4.43
CA ASN A 221 16.31 -11.04 5.27
C ASN A 221 15.15 -10.35 6.03
N PRO A 222 14.07 -9.92 5.34
CA PRO A 222 12.94 -9.24 5.98
C PRO A 222 12.28 -10.03 7.12
N LYS A 223 12.36 -11.36 7.08
CA LYS A 223 11.83 -12.23 8.14
C LYS A 223 12.63 -12.13 9.45
N ALA A 224 13.94 -11.89 9.36
CA ALA A 224 14.76 -11.68 10.56
C ALA A 224 14.37 -10.37 11.23
N ILE A 225 14.14 -9.30 10.47
CA ILE A 225 13.67 -8.01 11.00
C ILE A 225 12.34 -8.15 11.75
N GLN A 226 11.37 -8.84 11.16
CA GLN A 226 10.09 -9.11 11.83
C GLN A 226 10.29 -9.83 13.18
N LYS A 227 11.24 -10.75 13.23
CA LYS A 227 11.57 -11.48 14.47
C LYS A 227 12.23 -10.55 15.48
N SER A 228 13.24 -9.76 15.08
CA SER A 228 13.93 -8.80 15.94
C SER A 228 12.94 -7.80 16.57
N ILE A 229 12.05 -7.20 15.77
CA ILE A 229 11.00 -6.28 16.26
C ILE A 229 10.06 -6.98 17.26
N SER A 230 9.73 -8.25 17.05
CA SER A 230 8.85 -8.99 17.97
C SER A 230 9.53 -9.41 19.25
N GLU A 231 10.84 -9.63 19.22
CA GLU A 231 11.66 -9.96 20.40
C GLU A 231 11.94 -8.73 21.26
N ASP A 232 12.18 -7.58 20.64
CA ASP A 232 12.38 -6.30 21.31
C ASP A 232 11.15 -5.89 22.14
N LYS A 233 9.95 -6.04 21.59
CA LYS A 233 8.69 -5.83 22.32
C LYS A 233 8.52 -6.69 23.57
N ASN A 234 9.21 -7.83 23.67
CA ASN A 234 9.18 -8.71 24.82
C ASN A 234 10.24 -8.34 25.89
N SER A 235 11.17 -7.45 25.57
CA SER A 235 12.20 -6.97 26.48
C SER A 235 11.74 -5.79 27.36
N GLU A 236 10.62 -5.16 27.03
CA GLU A 236 10.03 -4.03 27.79
C GLU A 236 8.98 -4.46 28.86
N ASN A 237 8.88 -5.76 29.21
CA ASN A 237 8.02 -6.24 30.32
C ASN A 237 8.83 -6.63 31.57
#